data_7bb9aa7ab624c9c746e36d0e1c7af29b
#
_entry.id   7bb9aa7ab624c9c746e36d0e1c7af29b
#
_cell.length_a   1.000
_cell.length_b   1.000
_cell.length_c   1.000
_cell.angle_alpha   90.00
_cell.angle_beta   90.00
_cell.angle_gamma   90.00
#
_symmetry.space_group_name_H-M   'P 1'
#
loop_
_entity.id
_entity.type
_entity.pdbx_description
1 polymer ?
#
loop_
_entity_poly.entity_id
_entity_poly.type
_entity_poly.pdbx_seq_one_letter_code
_entity_poly.pdbx_strand_id
1 'polypeptide(L)'
;GESIKYVPNPYYWGKKPKLNSITYEIVSTAKSVAALSSGKYDFINGMANSQYKQVKNLKGYKVLGQQALYISLMYYNLGHYDAKNSINVQDRKTPLQDQNVRQAIGYARNVAEVDNKFSNGLSTPANSLIPPIFKQFTSPSVKGYEKQDLDKANKLLDEDGWKLNKSTGYREKDGKELSLVYAARVGDANSETIAQNYIQQWKKIGVKVSLYNGKLMEFNSWVDHMTTPPGANDWDITDGAWSLSSE
;
A
#
# COMPACT_ATOMS: atom_id res chain seq x y z
N GLY A 1 2.41 3.83 26.93
CA GLY A 1 1.28 4.37 27.69
C GLY A 1 0.02 4.39 26.84
N GLU A 2 -1.14 4.30 27.45
CA GLU A 2 -2.42 4.27 26.72
C GLU A 2 -2.97 5.66 26.42
N SER A 3 -2.46 6.70 27.13
CA SER A 3 -2.86 8.08 26.93
C SER A 3 -1.74 9.08 27.16
N ILE A 4 -1.87 10.25 26.52
CA ILE A 4 -1.00 11.42 26.71
C ILE A 4 -1.89 12.65 26.90
N LYS A 5 -1.66 13.41 27.99
CA LYS A 5 -2.36 14.65 28.26
C LYS A 5 -1.46 15.84 28.04
N TYR A 6 -1.92 16.77 27.22
CA TYR A 6 -1.28 18.09 27.02
C TYR A 6 -2.05 19.16 27.75
N VAL A 7 -1.31 20.09 28.38
CA VAL A 7 -1.84 21.29 29.02
C VAL A 7 -1.17 22.54 28.44
N PRO A 8 -1.80 23.71 28.52
CA PRO A 8 -1.18 24.95 28.03
C PRO A 8 0.15 25.22 28.69
N ASN A 9 1.16 25.61 27.88
CA ASN A 9 2.43 26.10 28.42
C ASN A 9 2.23 27.50 29.02
N PRO A 10 2.45 27.72 30.34
CA PRO A 10 2.29 29.03 30.97
C PRO A 10 3.25 30.09 30.44
N TYR A 11 4.39 29.64 29.89
CA TYR A 11 5.44 30.51 29.33
C TYR A 11 5.32 30.72 27.81
N TYR A 12 4.21 30.25 27.18
CA TYR A 12 4.01 30.43 25.75
C TYR A 12 3.83 31.92 25.42
N TRP A 13 4.70 32.46 24.58
CA TRP A 13 4.78 33.85 24.17
C TRP A 13 3.67 34.32 23.22
N GLY A 14 3.02 33.39 22.54
CA GLY A 14 1.94 33.70 21.59
C GLY A 14 0.55 33.75 22.23
N LYS A 15 -0.48 33.74 21.40
CA LYS A 15 -1.86 33.74 21.87
C LYS A 15 -2.17 32.45 22.65
N LYS A 16 -2.65 32.58 23.85
CA LYS A 16 -3.01 31.44 24.70
C LYS A 16 -4.09 30.56 24.03
N PRO A 17 -3.95 29.24 24.12
CA PRO A 17 -4.96 28.33 23.59
C PRO A 17 -6.29 28.48 24.35
N LYS A 18 -7.40 28.19 23.69
CA LYS A 18 -8.73 28.24 24.30
C LYS A 18 -9.07 26.97 25.12
N LEU A 19 -8.38 25.86 24.83
CA LEU A 19 -8.57 24.59 25.52
C LEU A 19 -7.71 24.53 26.78
N ASN A 20 -8.26 24.01 27.87
CA ASN A 20 -7.55 23.77 29.12
C ASN A 20 -6.66 22.52 29.09
N SER A 21 -6.99 21.57 28.27
CA SER A 21 -6.17 20.38 28.01
C SER A 21 -6.64 19.64 26.76
N ILE A 22 -5.76 18.81 26.21
CA ILE A 22 -6.08 17.81 25.18
C ILE A 22 -5.55 16.47 25.69
N THR A 23 -6.39 15.46 25.73
CA THR A 23 -5.99 14.09 26.07
C THR A 23 -6.09 13.21 24.83
N TYR A 24 -4.98 12.61 24.43
CA TYR A 24 -4.92 11.61 23.38
C TYR A 24 -4.98 10.22 24.00
N GLU A 25 -5.90 9.39 23.56
CA GLU A 25 -5.95 7.97 23.88
C GLU A 25 -5.71 7.14 22.60
N ILE A 26 -4.98 6.05 22.71
CA ILE A 26 -4.74 5.13 21.59
C ILE A 26 -5.92 4.18 21.46
N VAL A 27 -6.63 4.28 20.34
CA VAL A 27 -7.77 3.42 20.02
C VAL A 27 -7.42 2.60 18.79
N SER A 28 -7.51 1.26 18.88
CA SER A 28 -7.28 0.41 17.72
C SER A 28 -8.32 0.66 16.62
N THR A 29 -7.93 0.49 15.36
CA THR A 29 -8.81 0.67 14.19
C THR A 29 -10.11 -0.13 14.34
N ALA A 30 -10.04 -1.37 14.83
CA ALA A 30 -11.22 -2.21 15.02
C ALA A 30 -12.25 -1.63 16.03
N LYS A 31 -11.80 -0.84 17.01
CA LYS A 31 -12.64 -0.25 18.06
C LYS A 31 -13.05 1.19 17.77
N SER A 32 -12.48 1.84 16.74
CA SER A 32 -12.65 3.29 16.52
C SER A 32 -14.09 3.71 16.26
N VAL A 33 -14.89 2.94 15.53
CA VAL A 33 -16.33 3.22 15.29
C VAL A 33 -17.11 3.15 16.58
N ALA A 34 -16.92 2.09 17.38
CA ALA A 34 -17.60 1.94 18.67
C ALA A 34 -17.18 3.03 19.66
N ALA A 35 -15.89 3.36 19.70
CA ALA A 35 -15.35 4.44 20.52
C ALA A 35 -16.00 5.79 20.17
N LEU A 36 -16.12 6.13 18.88
CA LEU A 36 -16.78 7.35 18.44
C LEU A 36 -18.29 7.33 18.80
N SER A 37 -18.95 6.21 18.56
CA SER A 37 -20.39 6.05 18.84
C SER A 37 -20.74 6.11 20.33
N SER A 38 -19.78 5.84 21.22
CA SER A 38 -19.99 5.94 22.68
C SER A 38 -20.16 7.36 23.19
N GLY A 39 -19.80 8.38 22.38
CA GLY A 39 -19.80 9.79 22.77
C GLY A 39 -18.69 10.17 23.75
N LYS A 40 -17.75 9.27 24.06
CA LYS A 40 -16.63 9.54 24.97
C LYS A 40 -15.59 10.48 24.36
N TYR A 41 -15.44 10.47 23.04
CA TYR A 41 -14.40 11.19 22.32
C TYR A 41 -14.98 12.34 21.51
N ASP A 42 -14.35 13.51 21.58
CA ASP A 42 -14.72 14.69 20.81
C ASP A 42 -14.20 14.59 19.36
N PHE A 43 -13.11 13.85 19.15
CA PHE A 43 -12.42 13.77 17.86
C PHE A 43 -11.68 12.43 17.72
N ILE A 44 -11.73 11.83 16.53
CA ILE A 44 -10.87 10.71 16.14
C ILE A 44 -10.10 11.10 14.89
N ASN A 45 -8.78 10.93 14.92
CA ASN A 45 -7.90 11.13 13.78
C ASN A 45 -7.50 9.78 13.16
N GLY A 46 -7.44 9.72 11.84
CA GLY A 46 -6.91 8.56 11.12
C GLY A 46 -7.85 7.35 11.06
N MET A 47 -9.16 7.57 10.93
CA MET A 47 -10.10 6.48 10.67
C MET A 47 -9.81 5.81 9.31
N ALA A 48 -9.92 4.48 9.27
CA ALA A 48 -9.74 3.74 8.04
C ALA A 48 -10.86 4.04 7.02
N ASN A 49 -10.50 4.16 5.74
CA ASN A 49 -11.45 4.40 4.64
C ASN A 49 -12.58 3.36 4.60
N SER A 50 -12.28 2.11 4.97
CA SER A 50 -13.27 1.01 5.08
C SER A 50 -14.42 1.29 6.06
N GLN A 51 -14.20 2.14 7.05
CA GLN A 51 -15.17 2.48 8.09
C GLN A 51 -16.08 3.68 7.72
N TYR A 52 -15.81 4.35 6.61
CA TYR A 52 -16.53 5.57 6.21
C TYR A 52 -18.05 5.41 6.20
N LYS A 53 -18.58 4.31 5.63
CA LYS A 53 -20.03 4.08 5.58
C LYS A 53 -20.67 3.98 6.97
N GLN A 54 -19.92 3.54 7.97
CA GLN A 54 -20.42 3.38 9.34
C GLN A 54 -20.50 4.71 10.09
N VAL A 55 -19.65 5.69 9.72
CA VAL A 55 -19.52 6.96 10.45
C VAL A 55 -20.05 8.18 9.70
N LYS A 56 -20.21 8.11 8.37
CA LYS A 56 -20.58 9.28 7.54
C LYS A 56 -21.88 9.99 7.99
N ASN A 57 -22.79 9.27 8.62
CA ASN A 57 -24.07 9.80 9.10
C ASN A 57 -24.20 9.71 10.63
N LEU A 58 -23.09 9.53 11.35
CA LEU A 58 -23.12 9.39 12.81
C LEU A 58 -23.58 10.71 13.45
N LYS A 59 -24.67 10.65 14.22
CA LYS A 59 -25.26 11.82 14.86
C LYS A 59 -24.29 12.46 15.86
N GLY A 60 -24.19 13.78 15.83
CA GLY A 60 -23.32 14.56 16.72
C GLY A 60 -21.88 14.71 16.22
N TYR A 61 -21.50 14.06 15.10
CA TYR A 61 -20.17 14.15 14.53
C TYR A 61 -20.21 14.61 13.07
N LYS A 62 -19.12 15.25 12.66
CA LYS A 62 -18.88 15.62 11.26
C LYS A 62 -17.64 14.86 10.76
N VAL A 63 -17.80 14.12 9.68
CA VAL A 63 -16.66 13.51 9.01
C VAL A 63 -15.96 14.58 8.18
N LEU A 64 -14.69 14.79 8.47
CA LEU A 64 -13.80 15.67 7.72
C LEU A 64 -12.80 14.79 6.98
N GLY A 65 -12.64 15.02 5.69
CA GLY A 65 -11.68 14.30 4.86
C GLY A 65 -11.04 15.22 3.86
N GLN A 66 -9.79 14.94 3.55
CA GLN A 66 -9.04 15.56 2.47
C GLN A 66 -8.16 14.52 1.82
N GLN A 67 -7.76 14.77 0.59
CA GLN A 67 -6.79 13.93 -0.08
C GLN A 67 -5.45 14.01 0.67
N ALA A 68 -4.91 12.86 1.04
CA ALA A 68 -3.65 12.78 1.77
C ALA A 68 -2.46 13.15 0.87
N LEU A 69 -1.41 13.69 1.48
CA LEU A 69 -0.15 14.03 0.81
C LEU A 69 0.77 12.80 0.72
N TYR A 70 0.22 11.64 0.46
CA TYR A 70 1.01 10.44 0.27
C TYR A 70 0.51 9.61 -0.91
N ILE A 71 1.38 8.76 -1.42
CA ILE A 71 1.09 7.78 -2.45
C ILE A 71 1.45 6.39 -1.96
N SER A 72 0.53 5.44 -2.17
CA SER A 72 0.80 4.03 -1.94
C SER A 72 1.36 3.39 -3.19
N LEU A 73 2.42 2.63 -3.04
CA LEU A 73 3.21 2.04 -4.11
C LEU A 73 3.40 0.56 -3.88
N MET A 74 3.61 -0.15 -4.97
CA MET A 74 4.13 -1.51 -4.93
C MET A 74 5.58 -1.49 -5.40
N TYR A 75 6.45 -2.14 -4.63
CA TYR A 75 7.88 -2.18 -4.87
C TYR A 75 8.30 -3.57 -5.30
N TYR A 76 9.35 -3.61 -6.13
CA TYR A 76 9.99 -4.83 -6.57
C TYR A 76 11.41 -4.92 -6.00
N ASN A 77 11.77 -6.10 -5.49
CA ASN A 77 13.12 -6.37 -5.04
C ASN A 77 13.99 -6.78 -6.23
N LEU A 78 14.85 -5.89 -6.70
CA LEU A 78 15.73 -6.10 -7.83
C LEU A 78 17.20 -6.32 -7.43
N GLY A 79 17.54 -6.17 -6.14
CA GLY A 79 18.94 -6.27 -5.72
C GLY A 79 19.14 -5.88 -4.25
N HIS A 80 20.25 -5.24 -3.98
CA HIS A 80 20.67 -4.88 -2.63
C HIS A 80 21.12 -3.41 -2.52
N TYR A 81 21.19 -2.92 -1.29
CA TYR A 81 21.78 -1.62 -1.00
C TYR A 81 23.28 -1.75 -0.68
N ASP A 82 24.13 -1.14 -1.51
CA ASP A 82 25.56 -0.99 -1.24
C ASP A 82 25.79 0.24 -0.33
N ALA A 83 25.93 -0.01 0.96
CA ALA A 83 26.11 1.05 1.95
C ALA A 83 27.45 1.80 1.78
N LYS A 84 28.48 1.18 1.20
CA LYS A 84 29.79 1.81 0.97
C LYS A 84 29.70 2.91 -0.09
N ASN A 85 28.95 2.65 -1.16
CA ASN A 85 28.80 3.57 -2.28
C ASN A 85 27.49 4.35 -2.23
N SER A 86 26.61 4.08 -1.24
CA SER A 86 25.28 4.68 -1.07
C SER A 86 24.39 4.55 -2.31
N ILE A 87 24.39 3.37 -2.95
CA ILE A 87 23.61 3.08 -4.15
C ILE A 87 22.81 1.79 -4.01
N ASN A 88 21.71 1.71 -4.77
CA ASN A 88 20.99 0.45 -4.98
C ASN A 88 21.58 -0.29 -6.19
N VAL A 89 22.00 -1.53 -5.99
CA VAL A 89 22.53 -2.40 -7.01
C VAL A 89 21.47 -3.39 -7.44
N GLN A 90 21.15 -3.43 -8.76
CA GLN A 90 20.10 -4.32 -9.31
C GLN A 90 20.73 -5.63 -9.84
N ASP A 91 21.18 -6.48 -8.96
CA ASP A 91 21.91 -7.71 -9.27
C ASP A 91 21.19 -9.00 -8.85
N ARG A 92 19.98 -8.91 -8.30
CA ARG A 92 19.20 -10.05 -7.89
C ARG A 92 18.74 -10.88 -9.08
N LYS A 93 18.94 -12.20 -9.01
CA LYS A 93 18.44 -13.14 -10.03
C LYS A 93 16.96 -13.42 -9.81
N THR A 94 16.10 -12.63 -10.44
CA THR A 94 14.62 -12.72 -10.32
C THR A 94 13.98 -12.47 -11.68
N PRO A 95 12.81 -13.07 -11.98
CA PRO A 95 12.03 -12.72 -13.17
C PRO A 95 11.70 -11.22 -13.27
N LEU A 96 11.68 -10.51 -12.14
CA LEU A 96 11.38 -9.08 -12.08
C LEU A 96 12.51 -8.19 -12.64
N GLN A 97 13.69 -8.73 -12.99
CA GLN A 97 14.70 -7.98 -13.77
C GLN A 97 14.15 -7.61 -15.14
N ASP A 98 13.26 -8.42 -15.69
CA ASP A 98 12.61 -8.11 -16.94
C ASP A 98 11.54 -7.03 -16.75
N GLN A 99 11.59 -6.00 -17.60
CA GLN A 99 10.63 -4.92 -17.58
C GLN A 99 9.22 -5.39 -17.94
N ASN A 100 9.10 -6.32 -18.90
CA ASN A 100 7.83 -6.85 -19.34
C ASN A 100 7.10 -7.60 -18.21
N VAL A 101 7.84 -8.35 -17.39
CA VAL A 101 7.29 -9.02 -16.22
C VAL A 101 6.78 -7.99 -15.20
N ARG A 102 7.55 -6.95 -14.88
CA ARG A 102 7.09 -5.89 -13.96
C ARG A 102 5.86 -5.17 -14.48
N GLN A 103 5.80 -4.85 -15.77
CA GLN A 103 4.65 -4.21 -16.38
C GLN A 103 3.42 -5.12 -16.39
N ALA A 104 3.58 -6.41 -16.68
CA ALA A 104 2.49 -7.39 -16.64
C ALA A 104 1.88 -7.49 -15.24
N ILE A 105 2.71 -7.53 -14.18
CA ILE A 105 2.27 -7.49 -12.77
C ILE A 105 1.44 -6.23 -12.51
N GLY A 106 1.86 -5.07 -13.03
CA GLY A 106 1.13 -3.81 -12.90
C GLY A 106 -0.22 -3.84 -13.61
N TYR A 107 -0.26 -4.22 -14.89
CA TYR A 107 -1.49 -4.28 -15.69
C TYR A 107 -2.50 -5.32 -15.22
N ALA A 108 -2.05 -6.39 -14.56
CA ALA A 108 -2.95 -7.41 -14.02
C ALA A 108 -3.80 -6.92 -12.84
N ARG A 109 -3.41 -5.83 -12.17
CA ARG A 109 -4.11 -5.32 -11.00
C ARG A 109 -5.31 -4.47 -11.37
N ASN A 110 -6.42 -4.66 -10.66
CA ASN A 110 -7.60 -3.79 -10.69
C ASN A 110 -7.68 -2.95 -9.42
N VAL A 111 -6.87 -1.90 -9.37
CA VAL A 111 -6.75 -1.00 -8.22
C VAL A 111 -8.08 -0.31 -7.91
N ALA A 112 -8.81 0.12 -8.95
CA ALA A 112 -10.09 0.80 -8.78
C ALA A 112 -11.17 -0.11 -8.17
N GLU A 113 -11.22 -1.39 -8.56
CA GLU A 113 -12.14 -2.37 -7.98
C GLU A 113 -11.83 -2.59 -6.50
N VAL A 114 -10.56 -2.78 -6.17
CA VAL A 114 -10.10 -2.98 -4.78
C VAL A 114 -10.43 -1.76 -3.94
N ASP A 115 -10.18 -0.55 -4.43
CA ASP A 115 -10.52 0.68 -3.73
C ASP A 115 -12.03 0.83 -3.50
N ASN A 116 -12.83 0.66 -4.54
CA ASN A 116 -14.29 0.73 -4.42
C ASN A 116 -14.84 -0.27 -3.40
N LYS A 117 -14.30 -1.49 -3.40
CA LYS A 117 -14.76 -2.58 -2.52
C LYS A 117 -14.33 -2.40 -1.06
N PHE A 118 -13.08 -1.99 -0.82
CA PHE A 118 -12.48 -1.99 0.51
C PHE A 118 -12.25 -0.61 1.11
N SER A 119 -12.14 0.44 0.28
CA SER A 119 -11.90 1.81 0.73
C SER A 119 -13.06 2.76 0.41
N ASN A 120 -14.20 2.24 -0.01
CA ASN A 120 -15.41 3.02 -0.35
C ASN A 120 -15.19 4.07 -1.44
N GLY A 121 -14.24 3.87 -2.35
CA GLY A 121 -13.91 4.82 -3.41
C GLY A 121 -13.25 6.10 -2.90
N LEU A 122 -12.65 6.07 -1.71
CA LEU A 122 -12.01 7.25 -1.10
C LEU A 122 -10.55 7.42 -1.49
N SER A 123 -9.99 6.50 -2.27
CA SER A 123 -8.66 6.64 -2.85
C SER A 123 -8.75 7.09 -4.31
N THR A 124 -7.67 7.62 -4.83
CA THR A 124 -7.56 7.98 -6.24
C THR A 124 -6.40 7.21 -6.86
N PRO A 125 -6.63 6.40 -7.90
CA PRO A 125 -5.54 5.76 -8.61
C PRO A 125 -4.53 6.79 -9.11
N ALA A 126 -3.24 6.50 -8.91
CA ALA A 126 -2.15 7.37 -9.36
C ALA A 126 -1.46 6.77 -10.58
N ASN A 127 -1.01 7.63 -11.49
CA ASN A 127 -0.26 7.27 -12.70
C ASN A 127 1.23 7.61 -12.61
N SER A 128 1.67 8.20 -11.51
CA SER A 128 3.06 8.58 -11.26
C SER A 128 3.37 8.56 -9.76
N LEU A 129 4.62 8.85 -9.40
CA LEU A 129 5.05 9.01 -8.01
C LEU A 129 4.53 10.29 -7.35
N ILE A 130 3.93 11.19 -8.13
CA ILE A 130 3.37 12.46 -7.64
C ILE A 130 1.90 12.24 -7.32
N PRO A 131 1.45 12.44 -6.07
CA PRO A 131 0.05 12.33 -5.73
C PRO A 131 -0.83 13.27 -6.57
N PRO A 132 -2.02 12.83 -6.99
CA PRO A 132 -2.91 13.62 -7.83
C PRO A 132 -3.37 14.97 -7.25
N ILE A 133 -3.21 15.18 -5.94
CA ILE A 133 -3.48 16.47 -5.28
C ILE A 133 -2.55 17.59 -5.79
N PHE A 134 -1.33 17.25 -6.22
CA PHE A 134 -0.36 18.20 -6.78
C PHE A 134 -0.56 18.37 -8.29
N LYS A 135 -1.73 18.87 -8.67
CA LYS A 135 -2.16 18.97 -10.08
C LYS A 135 -1.15 19.69 -10.98
N GLN A 136 -0.41 20.66 -10.45
CA GLN A 136 0.59 21.44 -11.20
C GLN A 136 1.85 20.62 -11.56
N PHE A 137 2.06 19.48 -10.87
CA PHE A 137 3.21 18.60 -11.12
C PHE A 137 2.81 17.27 -11.76
N THR A 138 1.54 17.05 -12.01
CA THR A 138 1.06 15.85 -12.71
C THR A 138 0.88 16.12 -14.19
N SER A 139 1.12 15.12 -15.02
CA SER A 139 0.91 15.21 -16.46
C SER A 139 -0.12 14.19 -16.94
N PRO A 140 -1.16 14.59 -17.70
CA PRO A 140 -2.13 13.66 -18.25
C PRO A 140 -1.54 12.74 -19.35
N SER A 141 -0.35 13.06 -19.85
CA SER A 141 0.35 12.21 -20.83
C SER A 141 1.03 10.99 -20.18
N VAL A 142 1.33 11.07 -18.88
CA VAL A 142 1.89 9.93 -18.14
C VAL A 142 0.80 8.88 -17.96
N LYS A 143 1.04 7.68 -18.50
CA LYS A 143 0.14 6.53 -18.37
C LYS A 143 0.70 5.59 -17.31
N GLY A 144 -0.13 5.24 -16.34
CA GLY A 144 0.17 4.28 -15.29
C GLY A 144 -0.67 3.01 -15.45
N TYR A 145 -0.96 2.39 -14.33
CA TYR A 145 -1.73 1.14 -14.24
C TYR A 145 -3.10 1.39 -13.61
N GLU A 146 -3.76 2.49 -14.00
CA GLU A 146 -5.05 2.92 -13.45
C GLU A 146 -6.18 1.93 -13.78
N LYS A 147 -6.02 1.22 -14.90
CA LYS A 147 -6.99 0.21 -15.37
C LYS A 147 -6.31 -1.14 -15.54
N GLN A 148 -7.01 -2.17 -15.10
CA GLN A 148 -6.61 -3.54 -15.39
C GLN A 148 -6.63 -3.78 -16.90
N ASP A 149 -5.58 -4.42 -17.42
CA ASP A 149 -5.46 -4.84 -18.81
C ASP A 149 -4.80 -6.24 -18.86
N LEU A 150 -5.63 -7.28 -18.75
CA LEU A 150 -5.14 -8.67 -18.73
C LEU A 150 -4.58 -9.11 -20.08
N ASP A 151 -5.11 -8.59 -21.19
CA ASP A 151 -4.65 -8.94 -22.54
C ASP A 151 -3.24 -8.38 -22.76
N LYS A 152 -3.01 -7.13 -22.37
CA LYS A 152 -1.69 -6.52 -22.42
C LYS A 152 -0.70 -7.23 -21.48
N ALA A 153 -1.12 -7.58 -20.28
CA ALA A 153 -0.28 -8.32 -19.34
C ALA A 153 0.13 -9.68 -19.89
N ASN A 154 -0.82 -10.44 -20.46
CA ASN A 154 -0.53 -11.71 -21.10
C ASN A 154 0.41 -11.57 -22.29
N LYS A 155 0.17 -10.58 -23.17
CA LYS A 155 1.02 -10.31 -24.33
C LYS A 155 2.48 -10.03 -23.93
N LEU A 156 2.70 -9.19 -22.91
CA LEU A 156 4.03 -8.89 -22.40
C LEU A 156 4.77 -10.14 -21.90
N LEU A 157 4.08 -11.02 -21.19
CA LEU A 157 4.66 -12.27 -20.71
C LEU A 157 4.94 -13.26 -21.86
N ASP A 158 4.06 -13.29 -22.88
CA ASP A 158 4.26 -14.14 -24.08
C ASP A 158 5.47 -13.67 -24.90
N GLU A 159 5.62 -12.36 -25.10
CA GLU A 159 6.78 -11.73 -25.80
C GLU A 159 8.10 -12.04 -25.09
N ASP A 160 8.06 -12.16 -23.77
CA ASP A 160 9.21 -12.49 -22.93
C ASP A 160 9.52 -13.99 -22.83
N GLY A 161 8.70 -14.81 -23.51
CA GLY A 161 8.89 -16.26 -23.57
C GLY A 161 8.32 -17.02 -22.38
N TRP A 162 7.56 -16.38 -21.50
CA TRP A 162 6.82 -17.05 -20.42
C TRP A 162 5.58 -17.74 -20.99
N LYS A 163 5.60 -19.07 -21.13
CA LYS A 163 4.52 -19.85 -21.72
C LYS A 163 3.59 -20.41 -20.65
N LEU A 164 2.27 -20.33 -20.89
CA LEU A 164 1.28 -20.88 -19.96
C LEU A 164 1.31 -22.41 -20.00
N ASN A 165 1.64 -23.02 -18.86
CA ASN A 165 1.47 -24.46 -18.66
C ASN A 165 0.01 -24.76 -18.32
N LYS A 166 -0.71 -25.42 -19.23
CA LYS A 166 -2.14 -25.71 -19.07
C LYS A 166 -2.45 -26.68 -17.94
N SER A 167 -1.49 -27.52 -17.52
CA SER A 167 -1.69 -28.47 -16.43
C SER A 167 -1.61 -27.81 -15.05
N THR A 168 -0.74 -26.81 -14.88
CA THR A 168 -0.59 -26.10 -13.61
C THR A 168 -1.38 -24.79 -13.56
N GLY A 169 -1.68 -24.20 -14.72
CA GLY A 169 -2.28 -22.88 -14.86
C GLY A 169 -1.28 -21.73 -14.60
N TYR A 170 0.01 -22.04 -14.46
CA TYR A 170 1.06 -21.05 -14.28
C TYR A 170 2.00 -20.97 -15.49
N ARG A 171 2.69 -19.86 -15.63
CA ARG A 171 3.64 -19.65 -16.72
C ARG A 171 5.01 -20.20 -16.35
N GLU A 172 5.71 -20.69 -17.38
CA GLU A 172 7.03 -21.26 -17.25
C GLU A 172 7.96 -20.73 -18.36
N LYS A 173 9.24 -20.56 -18.03
CA LYS A 173 10.32 -20.22 -18.96
C LYS A 173 11.58 -21.00 -18.56
N ASP A 174 12.22 -21.68 -19.51
CA ASP A 174 13.42 -22.49 -19.28
C ASP A 174 13.27 -23.50 -18.12
N GLY A 175 12.11 -24.14 -18.04
CA GLY A 175 11.78 -25.15 -17.01
C GLY A 175 11.53 -24.55 -15.61
N LYS A 176 11.44 -23.23 -15.49
CA LYS A 176 11.16 -22.54 -14.21
C LYS A 176 9.77 -21.91 -14.24
N GLU A 177 8.98 -22.16 -13.19
CA GLU A 177 7.68 -21.53 -12.99
C GLU A 177 7.85 -20.05 -12.63
N LEU A 178 6.98 -19.18 -13.17
CA LEU A 178 6.91 -17.77 -12.80
C LEU A 178 6.26 -17.66 -11.43
N SER A 179 7.09 -17.71 -10.40
CA SER A 179 6.70 -17.71 -9.00
C SER A 179 7.33 -16.55 -8.25
N LEU A 180 6.53 -15.82 -7.48
CA LEU A 180 6.95 -14.62 -6.75
C LEU A 180 6.46 -14.66 -5.31
N VAL A 181 7.21 -14.05 -4.40
CA VAL A 181 6.90 -13.91 -2.97
C VAL A 181 6.45 -12.49 -2.68
N TYR A 182 5.25 -12.35 -2.11
CA TYR A 182 4.66 -11.07 -1.76
C TYR A 182 4.74 -10.82 -0.25
N ALA A 183 5.59 -9.90 0.16
CA ALA A 183 5.75 -9.42 1.53
C ALA A 183 4.71 -8.33 1.83
N ALA A 184 3.44 -8.72 1.89
CA ALA A 184 2.33 -7.82 2.19
C ALA A 184 2.26 -7.50 3.68
N ARG A 185 1.87 -6.27 4.03
CA ARG A 185 1.80 -5.78 5.41
C ARG A 185 0.40 -5.88 6.00
N VAL A 186 0.35 -6.07 7.32
CA VAL A 186 -0.85 -5.79 8.10
C VAL A 186 -1.10 -4.28 8.10
N GLY A 187 -2.32 -3.88 7.80
CA GLY A 187 -2.80 -2.50 7.87
C GLY A 187 -4.11 -2.43 8.65
N ASP A 188 -5.23 -2.60 7.96
CA ASP A 188 -6.56 -2.69 8.59
C ASP A 188 -7.13 -4.11 8.50
N ALA A 189 -8.39 -4.27 8.91
CA ALA A 189 -9.09 -5.56 8.87
C ALA A 189 -9.23 -6.18 7.47
N ASN A 190 -9.04 -5.40 6.40
CA ASN A 190 -9.18 -5.85 5.02
C ASN A 190 -7.85 -6.24 4.38
N SER A 191 -6.72 -5.99 5.03
CA SER A 191 -5.38 -6.13 4.44
C SER A 191 -5.13 -7.51 3.85
N GLU A 192 -5.52 -8.57 4.56
CA GLU A 192 -5.37 -9.93 4.08
C GLU A 192 -6.27 -10.20 2.85
N THR A 193 -7.52 -9.75 2.91
CA THR A 193 -8.46 -9.92 1.78
C THR A 193 -7.99 -9.15 0.54
N ILE A 194 -7.40 -7.97 0.71
CA ILE A 194 -6.83 -7.18 -0.38
C ILE A 194 -5.62 -7.90 -0.98
N ALA A 195 -4.70 -8.39 -0.15
CA ALA A 195 -3.54 -9.14 -0.62
C ALA A 195 -3.93 -10.39 -1.40
N GLN A 196 -4.88 -11.18 -0.88
CA GLN A 196 -5.42 -12.35 -1.57
C GLN A 196 -6.14 -11.99 -2.88
N ASN A 197 -6.83 -10.85 -2.93
CA ASN A 197 -7.46 -10.37 -4.16
C ASN A 197 -6.40 -10.10 -5.24
N TYR A 198 -5.30 -9.42 -4.93
CA TYR A 198 -4.21 -9.21 -5.89
C TYR A 198 -3.54 -10.51 -6.30
N ILE A 199 -3.32 -11.45 -5.40
CA ILE A 199 -2.80 -12.79 -5.72
C ILE A 199 -3.69 -13.49 -6.75
N GLN A 200 -5.02 -13.42 -6.59
CA GLN A 200 -5.96 -13.99 -7.57
C GLN A 200 -5.94 -13.24 -8.91
N GLN A 201 -5.73 -11.95 -8.92
CA GLN A 201 -5.59 -11.17 -10.14
C GLN A 201 -4.32 -11.56 -10.92
N TRP A 202 -3.19 -11.75 -10.26
CA TRP A 202 -1.95 -12.24 -10.89
C TRP A 202 -2.06 -13.68 -11.38
N LYS A 203 -2.81 -14.52 -10.68
CA LYS A 203 -3.10 -15.88 -11.15
C LYS A 203 -3.82 -15.89 -12.51
N LYS A 204 -4.68 -14.89 -12.79
CA LYS A 204 -5.37 -14.78 -14.10
C LYS A 204 -4.42 -14.65 -15.29
N ILE A 205 -3.22 -14.16 -15.08
CA ILE A 205 -2.17 -14.06 -16.09
C ILE A 205 -1.10 -15.15 -15.94
N GLY A 206 -1.36 -16.18 -15.14
CA GLY A 206 -0.47 -17.33 -14.95
C GLY A 206 0.74 -17.05 -14.05
N VAL A 207 0.73 -15.99 -13.25
CA VAL A 207 1.79 -15.71 -12.26
C VAL A 207 1.39 -16.31 -10.91
N LYS A 208 2.26 -17.16 -10.37
CA LYS A 208 2.08 -17.74 -9.05
C LYS A 208 2.65 -16.78 -8.01
N VAL A 209 1.81 -16.29 -7.11
CA VAL A 209 2.25 -15.42 -6.02
C VAL A 209 1.82 -16.02 -4.69
N SER A 210 2.74 -16.08 -3.74
CA SER A 210 2.48 -16.50 -2.37
C SER A 210 2.84 -15.40 -1.37
N LEU A 211 2.12 -15.34 -0.25
CA LEU A 211 2.53 -14.45 0.84
C LEU A 211 3.84 -14.92 1.46
N TYR A 212 4.66 -13.96 1.88
CA TYR A 212 5.87 -14.22 2.64
C TYR A 212 5.54 -15.02 3.91
N ASN A 213 6.17 -16.19 4.08
CA ASN A 213 5.87 -17.13 5.16
C ASN A 213 4.37 -17.45 5.32
N GLY A 214 3.58 -17.37 4.22
CA GLY A 214 2.15 -17.69 4.20
C GLY A 214 1.23 -16.71 4.92
N LYS A 215 1.71 -15.56 5.35
CA LYS A 215 0.93 -14.58 6.13
C LYS A 215 1.35 -13.13 5.86
N LEU A 216 0.55 -12.19 6.33
CA LEU A 216 0.93 -10.77 6.34
C LEU A 216 2.03 -10.52 7.37
N MET A 217 2.90 -9.56 7.07
CA MET A 217 3.95 -9.10 7.98
C MET A 217 3.44 -8.00 8.90
N GLU A 218 3.78 -8.07 10.17
CA GLU A 218 3.58 -6.98 11.11
C GLU A 218 4.49 -5.79 10.72
N PHE A 219 4.04 -4.55 10.98
CA PHE A 219 4.69 -3.36 10.43
C PHE A 219 6.16 -3.21 10.82
N ASN A 220 6.49 -3.35 12.12
CA ASN A 220 7.88 -3.19 12.56
C ASN A 220 8.78 -4.31 12.01
N SER A 221 8.28 -5.55 12.01
CA SER A 221 8.98 -6.69 11.42
C SER A 221 9.21 -6.50 9.92
N TRP A 222 8.24 -5.90 9.22
CA TRP A 222 8.37 -5.56 7.82
C TRP A 222 9.43 -4.46 7.62
N VAL A 223 9.41 -3.39 8.41
CA VAL A 223 10.43 -2.33 8.34
C VAL A 223 11.82 -2.90 8.51
N ASP A 224 12.04 -3.66 9.59
CA ASP A 224 13.33 -4.28 9.87
C ASP A 224 13.81 -5.17 8.73
N HIS A 225 12.90 -6.00 8.18
CA HIS A 225 13.20 -6.92 7.09
C HIS A 225 13.54 -6.21 5.78
N MET A 226 12.85 -5.10 5.46
CA MET A 226 13.04 -4.37 4.21
C MET A 226 14.22 -3.40 4.26
N THR A 227 14.55 -2.84 5.43
CA THR A 227 15.49 -1.72 5.54
C THR A 227 16.83 -2.07 6.15
N THR A 228 16.98 -3.24 6.77
CA THR A 228 18.28 -3.67 7.33
C THR A 228 19.26 -4.02 6.20
N PRO A 229 20.35 -3.26 6.03
CA PRO A 229 21.33 -3.54 4.99
C PRO A 229 21.99 -4.93 5.12
N PRO A 230 22.29 -5.61 4.02
CA PRO A 230 22.19 -5.18 2.60
C PRO A 230 20.78 -5.27 2.00
N GLY A 231 19.76 -5.59 2.77
CA GLY A 231 18.41 -5.90 2.35
C GLY A 231 18.17 -7.41 2.26
N ALA A 232 16.95 -7.83 2.59
CA ALA A 232 16.56 -9.22 2.51
C ALA A 232 16.35 -9.66 1.04
N ASN A 233 16.74 -10.89 0.71
CA ASN A 233 16.71 -11.43 -0.65
C ASN A 233 15.64 -12.53 -0.84
N ASP A 234 14.67 -12.61 0.05
CA ASP A 234 13.69 -13.68 0.16
C ASP A 234 12.25 -13.22 -0.17
N TRP A 235 12.10 -12.00 -0.70
CA TRP A 235 10.84 -11.45 -1.18
C TRP A 235 11.00 -10.82 -2.56
N ASP A 236 9.91 -10.72 -3.31
CA ASP A 236 9.86 -10.18 -4.68
C ASP A 236 9.07 -8.89 -4.78
N ILE A 237 7.90 -8.85 -4.13
CA ILE A 237 6.95 -7.75 -4.19
C ILE A 237 6.63 -7.32 -2.76
N THR A 238 6.50 -6.01 -2.52
CA THR A 238 5.98 -5.48 -1.26
C THR A 238 5.18 -4.20 -1.47
N ASP A 239 4.38 -3.82 -0.47
CA ASP A 239 3.66 -2.55 -0.45
C ASP A 239 4.39 -1.53 0.41
N GLY A 240 4.25 -0.27 0.05
CA GLY A 240 4.69 0.83 0.87
C GLY A 240 3.99 2.13 0.52
N ALA A 241 4.33 3.18 1.23
CA ALA A 241 3.81 4.50 0.96
C ALA A 241 4.90 5.55 1.20
N TRP A 242 4.85 6.60 0.41
CA TRP A 242 5.67 7.79 0.60
C TRP A 242 4.79 8.97 0.95
N SER A 243 5.15 9.67 2.02
CA SER A 243 4.60 10.98 2.33
C SER A 243 5.42 12.04 1.61
N LEU A 244 4.71 13.00 1.04
CA LEU A 244 5.30 14.17 0.40
C LEU A 244 4.93 15.40 1.24
N SER A 245 5.83 16.38 1.29
CA SER A 245 5.52 17.69 1.84
C SER A 245 5.24 18.68 0.70
N SER A 246 4.61 19.78 1.05
CA SER A 246 4.37 20.91 0.14
C SER A 246 5.54 21.90 0.11
N GLU A 247 6.61 21.63 0.85
CA GLU A 247 7.82 22.46 0.94
C GLU A 247 8.90 21.97 -0.01
#